data_7e89622bb1f41aacd3c0df609c6202a4
#
_entry.id   7e89622bb1f41aacd3c0df609c6202a4
#
_cell.length_a   1.000
_cell.length_b   1.000
_cell.length_c   1.000
_cell.angle_alpha   90.00
_cell.angle_beta   90.00
_cell.angle_gamma   90.00
#
_symmetry.space_group_name_H-M   'P 1'
#
loop_
_entity.id
_entity.type
_entity.pdbx_description
1 polymer ?
#
loop_
_entity_poly.entity_id
_entity_poly.type
_entity_poly.pdbx_seq_one_letter_code
_entity_poly.pdbx_strand_id
1 'polypeptide(L)'
;MTLSRRHFLTSTGLTAAAVLAGRSGLSDARGLVVDTVLLAVIDAALSTARAAGAAYADVRVHRRREENVSVRDDHPAGTSDSERYGVGVRVLKDGAWGFASTSRVDPKEVQLATRKALAIATAQAPLRQRPVELAPTPAYVDVWQTPLEKDPFKIPVADKLELLLGISQTLRKQKVTAFSEASLSSRLEWKLFASTDGALIEQSITRLGPSYAVTLVKDGDFVQRGWDGQAMQAGWEYLATSRFVEDAEKVAEDAREKLAAPSVEPGKRDLILSPENLWLTIHESVGHPTELDRALGDEANFAGTSFATPEKLKVLQYAAPAVTLYADKTTPGGLATCGYDDDGVKTGRWNLVEQGRFVGYQTTREQAGWIGEKASRGCSYAQDHASVPFQRMPNVSLAPSNTTLGVKDLIAATDDGIYVLGDGSWSIDHQRYNFQFTGQMFYEVKKGKVTRALRDVAYQSNTLEFWNACDLIGGPGEWRLGSAFDDGKGEPMQSNPVSHGCPPTRFRKINVLNTRAKKGA
;
A
#
# COMPACT_ATOMS: atom_id res chain seq x y z
N MET A 1 30.26 17.39 -13.48
CA MET A 1 30.92 17.49 -12.17
C MET A 1 30.12 16.60 -11.22
N THR A 2 30.64 15.44 -10.92
CA THR A 2 30.07 14.46 -9.97
C THR A 2 30.37 14.95 -8.56
N LEU A 3 29.35 15.39 -7.83
CA LEU A 3 29.47 15.75 -6.42
C LEU A 3 29.69 14.46 -5.60
N SER A 4 30.84 14.38 -4.93
CA SER A 4 31.26 13.24 -4.15
C SER A 4 30.40 13.11 -2.88
N ARG A 5 30.14 11.85 -2.44
CA ARG A 5 29.38 11.47 -1.23
C ARG A 5 29.82 12.17 0.08
N ARG A 6 30.97 12.82 0.12
CA ARG A 6 31.50 13.48 1.32
C ARG A 6 30.96 14.89 1.57
N HIS A 7 30.36 15.57 0.58
CA HIS A 7 29.86 16.95 0.75
C HIS A 7 28.44 17.04 1.33
N PHE A 8 27.73 15.91 1.46
CA PHE A 8 26.36 15.90 1.97
C PHE A 8 26.27 15.90 3.51
N LEU A 9 27.36 15.68 4.22
CA LEU A 9 27.36 15.52 5.68
C LEU A 9 28.04 16.64 6.48
N THR A 10 28.55 17.70 5.85
CA THR A 10 29.32 18.75 6.53
C THR A 10 28.97 20.19 6.16
N SER A 11 27.75 20.50 5.72
CA SER A 11 27.36 21.91 5.62
C SER A 11 26.63 22.32 6.92
N THR A 12 27.26 23.20 7.66
CA THR A 12 26.73 23.89 8.84
C THR A 12 25.42 24.60 8.49
N GLY A 13 24.33 24.15 9.12
CA GLY A 13 22.99 24.66 8.86
C GLY A 13 22.80 26.13 9.24
N LEU A 14 22.32 26.90 8.29
CA LEU A 14 21.62 28.15 8.54
C LEU A 14 20.12 27.83 8.53
N THR A 15 19.46 28.13 9.64
CA THR A 15 18.04 27.84 9.88
C THR A 15 17.15 28.48 8.82
N ALA A 16 16.34 27.71 8.12
CA ALA A 16 15.33 28.12 7.13
C ALA A 16 14.27 29.10 7.69
N ALA A 17 14.28 29.38 8.99
CA ALA A 17 13.38 30.32 9.67
C ALA A 17 13.49 31.77 9.15
N ALA A 18 14.59 32.16 8.48
CA ALA A 18 14.81 33.54 8.08
C ALA A 18 14.11 33.97 6.76
N VAL A 19 13.76 33.05 5.87
CA VAL A 19 13.16 33.39 4.56
C VAL A 19 11.64 33.43 4.60
N LEU A 20 11.01 32.77 5.60
CA LEU A 20 9.55 32.79 5.82
C LEU A 20 9.09 33.76 6.91
N ALA A 21 9.99 34.49 7.56
CA ALA A 21 9.73 35.38 8.71
C ALA A 21 8.86 36.63 8.42
N GLY A 22 8.14 36.68 7.31
CA GLY A 22 7.18 37.76 7.03
C GLY A 22 5.77 37.54 7.57
N ARG A 23 5.48 36.42 8.24
CA ARG A 23 4.16 36.17 8.85
C ARG A 23 4.27 35.59 10.25
N SER A 24 3.75 36.32 11.21
CA SER A 24 3.58 35.94 12.61
C SER A 24 2.71 34.67 12.72
N GLY A 25 3.29 33.57 13.21
CA GLY A 25 2.56 32.34 13.51
C GLY A 25 3.35 31.04 13.40
N LEU A 26 4.69 31.06 13.42
CA LEU A 26 5.51 29.83 13.41
C LEU A 26 5.81 29.36 14.84
N SER A 27 4.89 28.60 15.43
CA SER A 27 5.18 27.74 16.57
C SER A 27 5.31 26.30 16.08
N ASP A 28 6.49 25.69 16.30
CA ASP A 28 6.86 24.29 16.11
C ASP A 28 7.54 23.83 14.80
N ALA A 29 8.49 24.59 14.27
CA ALA A 29 9.47 24.04 13.31
C ALA A 29 10.55 23.23 14.07
N ARG A 30 10.24 22.03 14.56
CA ARG A 30 11.21 21.16 15.24
C ARG A 30 12.08 20.45 14.19
N GLY A 31 13.31 20.96 13.97
CA GLY A 31 14.38 20.22 13.31
C GLY A 31 14.43 20.25 11.77
N LEU A 32 13.58 21.02 11.08
CA LEU A 32 13.66 21.15 9.63
C LEU A 32 14.87 22.00 9.23
N VAL A 33 15.89 21.38 8.63
CA VAL A 33 17.07 22.03 8.05
C VAL A 33 17.12 21.69 6.57
N VAL A 34 16.71 22.62 5.72
CA VAL A 34 16.73 22.44 4.27
C VAL A 34 18.00 23.03 3.67
N ASP A 35 18.64 22.28 2.78
CA ASP A 35 19.79 22.74 2.00
C ASP A 35 19.44 24.04 1.22
N THR A 36 20.34 25.02 1.24
CA THR A 36 20.16 26.30 0.56
C THR A 36 19.94 26.16 -0.95
N VAL A 37 20.53 25.14 -1.58
CA VAL A 37 20.30 24.82 -3.00
C VAL A 37 18.86 24.39 -3.22
N LEU A 38 18.31 23.55 -2.34
CA LEU A 38 16.92 23.10 -2.43
C LEU A 38 15.93 24.24 -2.16
N LEU A 39 16.25 25.14 -1.23
CA LEU A 39 15.46 26.35 -1.02
C LEU A 39 15.44 27.24 -2.27
N ALA A 40 16.56 27.40 -2.95
CA ALA A 40 16.63 28.17 -4.21
C ALA A 40 15.83 27.51 -5.35
N VAL A 41 15.81 26.17 -5.41
CA VAL A 41 14.99 25.38 -6.36
C VAL A 41 13.49 25.58 -6.08
N ILE A 42 13.08 25.49 -4.81
CA ILE A 42 11.69 25.70 -4.37
C ILE A 42 11.25 27.13 -4.71
N ASP A 43 12.05 28.13 -4.32
CA ASP A 43 11.72 29.54 -4.60
C ASP A 43 11.62 29.81 -6.10
N ALA A 44 12.53 29.30 -6.91
CA ALA A 44 12.49 29.41 -8.36
C ALA A 44 11.19 28.85 -8.98
N ALA A 45 10.69 27.74 -8.49
CA ALA A 45 9.41 27.17 -8.95
C ALA A 45 8.22 28.04 -8.51
N LEU A 46 8.10 28.30 -7.21
CA LEU A 46 6.93 28.98 -6.66
C LEU A 46 6.84 30.45 -7.05
N SER A 47 7.97 31.17 -7.12
CA SER A 47 8.01 32.57 -7.60
C SER A 47 7.61 32.65 -9.08
N THR A 48 8.11 31.73 -9.93
CA THR A 48 7.74 31.67 -11.35
C THR A 48 6.23 31.42 -11.52
N ALA A 49 5.64 30.52 -10.75
CA ALA A 49 4.21 30.22 -10.80
C ALA A 49 3.37 31.44 -10.35
N ARG A 50 3.75 32.08 -9.23
CA ARG A 50 3.08 33.29 -8.73
C ARG A 50 3.16 34.45 -9.74
N ALA A 51 4.32 34.70 -10.30
CA ALA A 51 4.52 35.78 -11.31
C ALA A 51 3.67 35.56 -12.57
N ALA A 52 3.37 34.31 -12.91
CA ALA A 52 2.50 33.96 -14.03
C ALA A 52 0.99 33.91 -13.66
N GLY A 53 0.60 34.28 -12.43
CA GLY A 53 -0.79 34.32 -11.98
C GLY A 53 -1.41 32.93 -11.74
N ALA A 54 -0.63 31.93 -11.37
CA ALA A 54 -1.17 30.65 -10.93
C ALA A 54 -1.98 30.83 -9.63
N ALA A 55 -3.16 30.21 -9.55
CA ALA A 55 -4.01 30.21 -8.35
C ALA A 55 -3.36 29.37 -7.22
N TYR A 56 -2.65 28.30 -7.59
CA TYR A 56 -1.90 27.45 -6.69
C TYR A 56 -0.72 26.82 -7.43
N ALA A 57 0.35 26.54 -6.71
CA ALA A 57 1.44 25.70 -7.19
C ALA A 57 2.07 24.93 -6.03
N ASP A 58 2.53 23.73 -6.33
CA ASP A 58 3.41 22.94 -5.47
C ASP A 58 4.64 22.44 -6.21
N VAL A 59 5.68 22.20 -5.45
CA VAL A 59 6.94 21.63 -5.90
C VAL A 59 7.35 20.51 -4.97
N ARG A 60 7.78 19.39 -5.56
CA ARG A 60 8.27 18.22 -4.83
C ARG A 60 9.65 17.85 -5.33
N VAL A 61 10.64 18.00 -4.47
CA VAL A 61 11.93 17.35 -4.68
C VAL A 61 11.80 15.93 -4.16
N HIS A 62 12.04 14.94 -5.00
CA HIS A 62 11.79 13.54 -4.67
C HIS A 62 13.02 12.71 -5.00
N ARG A 63 13.45 11.90 -4.03
CA ARG A 63 14.47 10.88 -4.15
C ARG A 63 13.86 9.54 -3.80
N ARG A 64 13.93 8.59 -4.73
CA ARG A 64 13.51 7.19 -4.51
C ARG A 64 14.68 6.27 -4.79
N ARG A 65 15.08 5.49 -3.80
CA ARG A 65 16.09 4.45 -3.91
C ARG A 65 15.46 3.09 -3.67
N GLU A 66 15.82 2.13 -4.51
CA GLU A 66 15.35 0.75 -4.40
C GLU A 66 16.54 -0.19 -4.52
N GLU A 67 16.66 -1.07 -3.54
CA GLU A 67 17.64 -2.15 -3.54
C GLU A 67 16.90 -3.48 -3.47
N ASN A 68 17.25 -4.40 -4.38
CA ASN A 68 16.73 -5.77 -4.37
C ASN A 68 17.89 -6.74 -4.35
N VAL A 69 17.77 -7.77 -3.49
CA VAL A 69 18.72 -8.89 -3.39
C VAL A 69 17.90 -10.17 -3.44
N SER A 70 18.25 -11.09 -4.32
CA SER A 70 17.51 -12.34 -4.50
C SER A 70 18.41 -13.56 -4.66
N VAL A 71 17.89 -14.69 -4.22
CA VAL A 71 18.50 -16.03 -4.29
C VAL A 71 17.49 -16.98 -4.89
N ARG A 72 17.97 -17.89 -5.73
CA ARG A 72 17.19 -19.01 -6.26
C ARG A 72 18.04 -20.28 -6.22
N ASP A 73 17.48 -21.36 -5.70
CA ASP A 73 18.13 -22.69 -5.68
C ASP A 73 19.56 -22.69 -5.16
N ASP A 74 19.80 -22.06 -4.00
CA ASP A 74 21.09 -21.92 -3.31
C ASP A 74 22.13 -21.08 -4.08
N HIS A 75 21.71 -20.29 -5.05
CA HIS A 75 22.59 -19.41 -5.84
C HIS A 75 22.06 -17.97 -5.83
N PRO A 76 22.93 -16.96 -5.78
CA PRO A 76 22.50 -15.58 -6.04
C PRO A 76 21.81 -15.47 -7.40
N ALA A 77 20.57 -14.98 -7.39
CA ALA A 77 19.78 -14.81 -8.62
C ALA A 77 19.90 -13.39 -9.20
N GLY A 78 20.08 -12.39 -8.32
CA GLY A 78 20.27 -11.02 -8.77
C GLY A 78 20.44 -10.04 -7.61
N THR A 79 21.11 -8.94 -7.92
CA THR A 79 21.21 -7.75 -7.07
C THR A 79 20.98 -6.52 -7.91
N SER A 80 20.23 -5.56 -7.41
CA SER A 80 20.07 -4.24 -8.04
C SER A 80 20.01 -3.14 -6.99
N ASP A 81 20.55 -1.98 -7.32
CA ASP A 81 20.45 -0.76 -6.52
C ASP A 81 20.23 0.38 -7.51
N SER A 82 19.08 1.00 -7.46
CA SER A 82 18.67 2.07 -8.37
C SER A 82 18.20 3.29 -7.60
N GLU A 83 18.44 4.45 -8.17
CA GLU A 83 18.00 5.72 -7.59
C GLU A 83 17.38 6.62 -8.67
N ARG A 84 16.24 7.23 -8.33
CA ARG A 84 15.62 8.31 -9.09
C ARG A 84 15.64 9.58 -8.23
N TYR A 85 16.07 10.68 -8.80
CA TYR A 85 16.12 11.97 -8.12
C TYR A 85 15.74 13.09 -9.08
N GLY A 86 14.88 14.00 -8.63
CA GLY A 86 14.44 15.11 -9.46
C GLY A 86 13.37 15.96 -8.78
N VAL A 87 12.76 16.83 -9.58
CA VAL A 87 11.75 17.80 -9.14
C VAL A 87 10.51 17.67 -10.01
N GLY A 88 9.34 17.51 -9.39
CA GLY A 88 8.03 17.65 -10.00
C GLY A 88 7.41 18.99 -9.60
N VAL A 89 6.82 19.70 -10.55
CA VAL A 89 6.10 20.96 -10.33
C VAL A 89 4.69 20.82 -10.87
N ARG A 90 3.71 21.10 -10.01
CA ARG A 90 2.30 21.16 -10.37
C ARG A 90 1.79 22.59 -10.20
N VAL A 91 1.01 23.06 -11.16
CA VAL A 91 0.40 24.40 -11.11
C VAL A 91 -1.09 24.31 -11.40
N LEU A 92 -1.87 25.11 -10.69
CA LEU A 92 -3.30 25.32 -10.97
C LEU A 92 -3.46 26.72 -11.54
N LYS A 93 -3.89 26.80 -12.80
CA LYS A 93 -4.15 28.07 -13.48
C LYS A 93 -5.43 27.96 -14.29
N ASP A 94 -6.26 29.01 -14.23
CA ASP A 94 -7.53 29.09 -14.94
C ASP A 94 -8.44 27.86 -14.67
N GLY A 95 -8.37 27.29 -13.45
CA GLY A 95 -9.13 26.13 -13.02
C GLY A 95 -8.68 24.79 -13.64
N ALA A 96 -7.47 24.71 -14.19
CA ALA A 96 -6.90 23.51 -14.76
C ALA A 96 -5.50 23.23 -14.20
N TRP A 97 -5.17 21.94 -14.05
CA TRP A 97 -3.85 21.50 -13.66
C TRP A 97 -2.87 21.51 -14.84
N GLY A 98 -1.63 21.81 -14.52
CA GLY A 98 -0.48 21.50 -15.37
C GLY A 98 0.64 20.91 -14.55
N PHE A 99 1.33 19.95 -15.11
CA PHE A 99 2.45 19.25 -14.48
C PHE A 99 3.66 19.17 -15.42
N ALA A 100 4.83 19.36 -14.85
CA ALA A 100 6.09 19.06 -15.52
C ALA A 100 7.17 18.71 -14.50
N SER A 101 8.18 17.97 -14.93
CA SER A 101 9.26 17.50 -14.08
C SER A 101 10.61 17.63 -14.75
N THR A 102 11.66 17.58 -13.93
CA THR A 102 13.06 17.52 -14.38
C THR A 102 13.88 16.67 -13.43
N SER A 103 14.82 15.88 -13.95
CA SER A 103 15.82 15.17 -13.15
C SER A 103 17.00 16.06 -12.72
N ARG A 104 17.04 17.31 -13.18
CA ARG A 104 18.08 18.29 -12.80
C ARG A 104 17.54 19.16 -11.67
N VAL A 105 18.10 18.99 -10.48
CA VAL A 105 17.74 19.77 -9.29
C VAL A 105 18.54 21.08 -9.32
N ASP A 106 18.10 21.98 -10.18
CA ASP A 106 18.74 23.28 -10.46
C ASP A 106 17.66 24.36 -10.66
N PRO A 107 17.82 25.59 -10.12
CA PRO A 107 16.82 26.65 -10.23
C PRO A 107 16.39 26.99 -11.66
N LYS A 108 17.29 26.99 -12.64
CA LYS A 108 16.95 27.32 -14.03
C LYS A 108 16.12 26.22 -14.69
N GLU A 109 16.51 24.98 -14.47
CA GLU A 109 15.76 23.81 -15.01
C GLU A 109 14.36 23.71 -14.40
N VAL A 110 14.23 23.99 -13.10
CA VAL A 110 12.92 23.99 -12.43
C VAL A 110 12.04 25.15 -12.89
N GLN A 111 12.61 26.33 -13.16
CA GLN A 111 11.87 27.42 -13.81
C GLN A 111 11.34 27.02 -15.20
N LEU A 112 12.14 26.31 -16.01
CA LEU A 112 11.69 25.80 -17.31
C LEU A 112 10.56 24.78 -17.14
N ALA A 113 10.68 23.84 -16.20
CA ALA A 113 9.60 22.90 -15.87
C ALA A 113 8.34 23.63 -15.42
N THR A 114 8.46 24.66 -14.56
CA THR A 114 7.32 25.47 -14.10
C THR A 114 6.62 26.18 -15.26
N ARG A 115 7.36 26.78 -16.17
CA ARG A 115 6.78 27.42 -17.38
C ARG A 115 6.07 26.42 -18.28
N LYS A 116 6.62 25.19 -18.41
CA LYS A 116 5.96 24.09 -19.15
C LYS A 116 4.67 23.67 -18.47
N ALA A 117 4.68 23.52 -17.16
CA ALA A 117 3.46 23.20 -16.39
C ALA A 117 2.38 24.29 -16.56
N LEU A 118 2.76 25.58 -16.50
CA LEU A 118 1.87 26.71 -16.77
C LEU A 118 1.27 26.66 -18.17
N ALA A 119 2.07 26.38 -19.19
CA ALA A 119 1.60 26.25 -20.57
C ALA A 119 0.60 25.08 -20.71
N ILE A 120 0.85 23.96 -20.06
CA ILE A 120 -0.07 22.81 -20.03
C ILE A 120 -1.38 23.19 -19.35
N ALA A 121 -1.35 23.82 -18.17
CA ALA A 121 -2.56 24.27 -17.46
C ALA A 121 -3.39 25.20 -18.34
N THR A 122 -2.78 26.19 -18.96
CA THR A 122 -3.46 27.14 -19.87
C THR A 122 -4.10 26.42 -21.08
N ALA A 123 -3.40 25.44 -21.66
CA ALA A 123 -3.91 24.68 -22.80
C ALA A 123 -5.08 23.76 -22.42
N GLN A 124 -5.07 23.22 -21.20
CA GLN A 124 -6.14 22.34 -20.69
C GLN A 124 -7.37 23.11 -20.19
N ALA A 125 -7.23 24.38 -19.80
CA ALA A 125 -8.31 25.16 -19.22
C ALA A 125 -9.60 25.20 -20.07
N PRO A 126 -9.57 25.32 -21.42
CA PRO A 126 -10.77 25.25 -22.24
C PRO A 126 -11.41 23.85 -22.33
N LEU A 127 -10.64 22.79 -22.03
CA LEU A 127 -11.06 21.40 -22.22
C LEU A 127 -11.62 20.76 -20.94
N ARG A 128 -11.46 21.42 -19.78
CA ARG A 128 -11.89 20.86 -18.50
C ARG A 128 -13.41 20.74 -18.42
N GLN A 129 -13.89 19.65 -17.86
CA GLN A 129 -15.32 19.43 -17.60
C GLN A 129 -15.81 20.27 -16.42
N ARG A 130 -14.96 20.48 -15.42
CA ARG A 130 -15.22 21.32 -14.23
C ARG A 130 -13.94 22.06 -13.82
N PRO A 131 -14.02 23.26 -13.26
CA PRO A 131 -12.87 23.91 -12.65
C PRO A 131 -12.37 23.11 -11.44
N VAL A 132 -11.05 23.06 -11.29
CA VAL A 132 -10.43 22.47 -10.09
C VAL A 132 -10.56 23.46 -8.93
N GLU A 133 -11.11 23.01 -7.83
CA GLU A 133 -11.21 23.72 -6.56
C GLU A 133 -10.56 22.87 -5.47
N LEU A 134 -9.65 23.48 -4.71
CA LEU A 134 -8.90 22.75 -3.66
C LEU A 134 -9.52 22.96 -2.29
N ALA A 135 -9.88 21.85 -1.62
CA ALA A 135 -10.22 21.91 -0.21
C ALA A 135 -9.06 22.53 0.60
N PRO A 136 -9.36 23.39 1.58
CA PRO A 136 -8.34 24.08 2.37
C PRO A 136 -7.54 23.08 3.21
N THR A 137 -6.25 23.39 3.41
CA THR A 137 -5.37 22.70 4.37
C THR A 137 -4.48 23.73 5.04
N PRO A 138 -4.12 23.57 6.33
CA PRO A 138 -3.12 24.42 6.96
C PRO A 138 -1.77 24.35 6.24
N ALA A 139 -1.03 25.44 6.28
CA ALA A 139 0.34 25.48 5.77
C ALA A 139 1.28 24.87 6.81
N TYR A 140 1.51 23.59 6.72
CA TYR A 140 2.42 22.87 7.64
C TYR A 140 3.88 23.12 7.29
N VAL A 141 4.71 23.31 8.34
CA VAL A 141 6.16 23.27 8.27
C VAL A 141 6.62 22.18 9.24
N ASP A 142 7.02 21.01 8.70
CA ASP A 142 7.23 19.84 9.54
C ASP A 142 8.18 18.83 8.90
N VAL A 143 8.67 17.89 9.73
CA VAL A 143 9.49 16.74 9.33
C VAL A 143 8.84 15.47 9.81
N TRP A 144 8.73 14.49 8.95
CA TRP A 144 8.26 13.16 9.30
C TRP A 144 9.20 12.08 8.75
N GLN A 145 9.41 11.02 9.54
CA GLN A 145 10.21 9.89 9.09
C GLN A 145 9.70 8.56 9.66
N THR A 146 9.90 7.48 8.90
CA THR A 146 9.69 6.13 9.41
C THR A 146 10.59 5.89 10.62
N PRO A 147 10.05 5.49 11.78
CA PRO A 147 10.88 5.00 12.88
C PRO A 147 11.62 3.73 12.45
N LEU A 148 12.93 3.72 12.59
CA LEU A 148 13.77 2.54 12.33
C LEU A 148 15.00 2.56 13.24
N GLU A 149 15.44 1.37 13.66
CA GLU A 149 16.64 1.22 14.48
C GLU A 149 17.89 1.01 13.59
N LYS A 150 17.73 0.25 12.50
CA LYS A 150 18.83 -0.13 11.64
C LYS A 150 18.47 0.03 10.16
N ASP A 151 19.10 1.00 9.51
CA ASP A 151 18.89 1.31 8.10
C ASP A 151 19.25 0.10 7.20
N PRO A 152 18.29 -0.45 6.43
CA PRO A 152 18.52 -1.61 5.58
C PRO A 152 19.54 -1.34 4.45
N PHE A 153 19.71 -0.08 4.03
CA PHE A 153 20.69 0.30 3.01
C PHE A 153 22.14 0.35 3.53
N LYS A 154 22.34 0.23 4.85
CA LYS A 154 23.67 0.14 5.47
C LYS A 154 24.13 -1.29 5.69
N ILE A 155 23.26 -2.27 5.47
CA ILE A 155 23.61 -3.68 5.56
C ILE A 155 24.35 -4.10 4.28
N PRO A 156 25.53 -4.71 4.39
CA PRO A 156 26.26 -5.21 3.23
C PRO A 156 25.43 -6.20 2.41
N VAL A 157 25.55 -6.16 1.09
CA VAL A 157 24.86 -7.11 0.19
C VAL A 157 25.29 -8.56 0.48
N ALA A 158 26.55 -8.77 0.88
CA ALA A 158 27.05 -10.09 1.28
C ALA A 158 26.26 -10.68 2.44
N ASP A 159 25.97 -9.89 3.48
CA ASP A 159 25.22 -10.34 4.66
C ASP A 159 23.75 -10.65 4.28
N LYS A 160 23.16 -9.88 3.36
CA LYS A 160 21.83 -10.14 2.82
C LYS A 160 21.78 -11.44 2.03
N LEU A 161 22.78 -11.68 1.18
CA LEU A 161 22.91 -12.92 0.41
C LEU A 161 23.12 -14.13 1.33
N GLU A 162 23.98 -14.03 2.36
CA GLU A 162 24.19 -15.11 3.33
C GLU A 162 22.89 -15.50 4.04
N LEU A 163 22.11 -14.50 4.50
CA LEU A 163 20.79 -14.72 5.10
C LEU A 163 19.84 -15.47 4.16
N LEU A 164 19.72 -14.99 2.92
CA LEU A 164 18.79 -15.57 1.93
C LEU A 164 19.23 -16.97 1.48
N LEU A 165 20.54 -17.23 1.36
CA LEU A 165 21.09 -18.55 1.06
C LEU A 165 20.78 -19.55 2.19
N GLY A 166 20.88 -19.14 3.45
CA GLY A 166 20.52 -19.97 4.60
C GLY A 166 19.04 -20.36 4.60
N ILE A 167 18.16 -19.43 4.23
CA ILE A 167 16.72 -19.69 4.05
C ILE A 167 16.50 -20.67 2.89
N SER A 168 17.10 -20.43 1.72
CA SER A 168 16.98 -21.30 0.56
C SER A 168 17.42 -22.73 0.87
N GLN A 169 18.58 -22.91 1.53
CA GLN A 169 19.06 -24.22 1.97
C GLN A 169 18.06 -24.91 2.90
N THR A 170 17.41 -24.18 3.80
CA THR A 170 16.38 -24.73 4.69
C THR A 170 15.16 -25.20 3.92
N LEU A 171 14.65 -24.39 2.98
CA LEU A 171 13.52 -24.75 2.12
C LEU A 171 13.82 -26.00 1.25
N ARG A 172 15.06 -26.17 0.82
CA ARG A 172 15.50 -27.26 -0.07
C ARG A 172 15.84 -28.59 0.65
N LYS A 173 15.78 -28.66 1.97
CA LYS A 173 15.94 -29.93 2.69
C LYS A 173 14.92 -31.00 2.29
N GLN A 174 13.79 -30.61 1.69
CA GLN A 174 12.76 -31.53 1.21
C GLN A 174 13.18 -32.18 -0.12
N LYS A 175 13.16 -33.52 -0.19
CA LYS A 175 13.62 -34.30 -1.37
C LYS A 175 12.84 -34.04 -2.66
N VAL A 176 11.61 -33.51 -2.56
CA VAL A 176 10.71 -33.23 -3.69
C VAL A 176 10.72 -31.74 -4.09
N THR A 177 11.64 -30.93 -3.54
CA THR A 177 11.76 -29.51 -3.88
C THR A 177 12.19 -29.37 -5.35
N ALA A 178 11.37 -28.69 -6.15
CA ALA A 178 11.73 -28.32 -7.52
C ALA A 178 12.61 -27.07 -7.53
N PHE A 179 12.16 -26.01 -6.84
CA PHE A 179 12.95 -24.80 -6.65
C PHE A 179 12.51 -24.02 -5.42
N SER A 180 13.39 -23.15 -4.97
CA SER A 180 13.15 -22.19 -3.88
C SER A 180 13.56 -20.79 -4.34
N GLU A 181 12.88 -19.79 -3.84
CA GLU A 181 13.18 -18.38 -4.09
C GLU A 181 13.16 -17.64 -2.76
N ALA A 182 14.11 -16.72 -2.57
CA ALA A 182 14.13 -15.81 -1.43
C ALA A 182 14.64 -14.44 -1.86
N SER A 183 14.04 -13.38 -1.33
CA SER A 183 14.39 -12.01 -1.69
C SER A 183 14.21 -11.02 -0.55
N LEU A 184 14.95 -9.92 -0.66
CA LEU A 184 14.83 -8.73 0.17
C LEU A 184 14.73 -7.52 -0.74
N SER A 185 13.64 -6.77 -0.60
CA SER A 185 13.42 -5.49 -1.27
C SER A 185 13.47 -4.37 -0.25
N SER A 186 14.32 -3.37 -0.45
CA SER A 186 14.41 -2.18 0.39
C SER A 186 14.05 -0.96 -0.45
N ARG A 187 13.16 -0.10 0.05
CA ARG A 187 12.74 1.12 -0.65
C ARG A 187 12.82 2.32 0.29
N LEU A 188 13.51 3.37 -0.16
CA LEU A 188 13.53 4.68 0.48
C LEU A 188 12.83 5.69 -0.43
N GLU A 189 11.85 6.40 0.10
CA GLU A 189 11.26 7.59 -0.49
C GLU A 189 11.58 8.80 0.40
N TRP A 190 12.39 9.72 -0.10
CA TRP A 190 12.62 11.01 0.53
C TRP A 190 11.94 12.08 -0.31
N LYS A 191 11.13 12.92 0.32
CA LYS A 191 10.34 13.98 -0.32
C LYS A 191 10.50 15.29 0.44
N LEU A 192 10.74 16.37 -0.30
CA LEU A 192 10.62 17.74 0.19
C LEU A 192 9.51 18.41 -0.62
N PHE A 193 8.39 18.67 0.03
CA PHE A 193 7.21 19.32 -0.54
C PHE A 193 7.15 20.78 -0.11
N ALA A 194 6.82 21.67 -1.05
CA ALA A 194 6.49 23.06 -0.73
C ALA A 194 5.36 23.57 -1.64
N SER A 195 4.56 24.54 -1.16
CA SER A 195 3.44 25.09 -1.91
C SER A 195 3.34 26.62 -1.81
N THR A 196 2.57 27.19 -2.72
CA THR A 196 2.23 28.62 -2.67
C THR A 196 1.38 28.99 -1.45
N ASP A 197 0.70 28.01 -0.81
CA ASP A 197 -0.04 28.20 0.43
C ASP A 197 0.90 28.36 1.65
N GLY A 198 2.21 28.09 1.49
CA GLY A 198 3.22 28.28 2.52
C GLY A 198 3.62 26.99 3.25
N ALA A 199 3.19 25.83 2.79
CA ALA A 199 3.66 24.55 3.34
C ALA A 199 5.13 24.29 2.96
N LEU A 200 5.89 23.67 3.90
CA LEU A 200 7.23 23.14 3.69
C LEU A 200 7.40 21.88 4.52
N ILE A 201 7.39 20.73 3.88
CA ILE A 201 7.30 19.41 4.54
C ILE A 201 8.40 18.51 4.00
N GLU A 202 9.21 17.96 4.91
CA GLU A 202 10.18 16.92 4.58
C GLU A 202 9.69 15.56 5.11
N GLN A 203 9.77 14.53 4.27
CA GLN A 203 9.42 13.17 4.69
C GLN A 203 10.45 12.16 4.21
N SER A 204 10.77 11.18 5.07
CA SER A 204 11.64 10.05 4.76
C SER A 204 10.95 8.74 5.11
N ILE A 205 10.59 7.96 4.10
CA ILE A 205 9.81 6.73 4.26
C ILE A 205 10.67 5.55 3.83
N THR A 206 10.99 4.66 4.79
CA THR A 206 11.76 3.44 4.54
C THR A 206 10.86 2.22 4.66
N ARG A 207 10.93 1.32 3.68
CA ARG A 207 10.15 0.07 3.64
C ARG A 207 11.07 -1.11 3.39
N LEU A 208 10.77 -2.24 4.04
CA LEU A 208 11.46 -3.50 3.86
C LEU A 208 10.44 -4.58 3.48
N GLY A 209 10.70 -5.28 2.37
CA GLY A 209 9.86 -6.35 1.83
C GLY A 209 10.66 -7.66 1.75
N PRO A 210 10.72 -8.46 2.83
CA PRO A 210 11.27 -9.80 2.81
C PRO A 210 10.25 -10.77 2.20
N SER A 211 10.72 -11.77 1.46
CA SER A 211 9.88 -12.80 0.87
C SER A 211 10.66 -14.06 0.59
N TYR A 212 10.04 -15.22 0.74
CA TYR A 212 10.52 -16.47 0.19
C TYR A 212 9.38 -17.43 -0.10
N ALA A 213 9.64 -18.39 -1.01
CA ALA A 213 8.71 -19.44 -1.37
C ALA A 213 9.45 -20.72 -1.77
N VAL A 214 8.78 -21.85 -1.60
CA VAL A 214 9.22 -23.15 -2.10
C VAL A 214 8.15 -23.76 -3.00
N THR A 215 8.59 -24.35 -4.12
CA THR A 215 7.76 -25.11 -5.03
C THR A 215 8.17 -26.57 -4.98
N LEU A 216 7.21 -27.43 -4.70
CA LEU A 216 7.36 -28.88 -4.71
C LEU A 216 6.67 -29.46 -5.95
N VAL A 217 7.33 -30.42 -6.62
CA VAL A 217 6.78 -31.14 -7.77
C VAL A 217 6.88 -32.63 -7.52
N LYS A 218 5.77 -33.36 -7.72
CA LYS A 218 5.71 -34.82 -7.61
C LYS A 218 4.63 -35.39 -8.53
N ASP A 219 4.97 -36.39 -9.32
CA ASP A 219 4.02 -37.14 -10.17
C ASP A 219 3.16 -36.25 -11.09
N GLY A 220 3.73 -35.14 -11.57
CA GLY A 220 3.04 -34.17 -12.44
C GLY A 220 2.15 -33.16 -11.69
N ASP A 221 2.02 -33.27 -10.39
CA ASP A 221 1.41 -32.26 -9.52
C ASP A 221 2.47 -31.28 -8.99
N PHE A 222 2.06 -30.04 -8.73
CA PHE A 222 2.90 -29.07 -8.06
C PHE A 222 2.12 -28.26 -7.01
N VAL A 223 2.82 -27.81 -6.00
CA VAL A 223 2.31 -26.84 -5.02
C VAL A 223 3.38 -25.81 -4.73
N GLN A 224 2.94 -24.60 -4.44
CA GLN A 224 3.78 -23.53 -3.93
C GLN A 224 3.32 -23.15 -2.52
N ARG A 225 4.28 -22.82 -1.68
CA ARG A 225 4.08 -22.25 -0.35
C ARG A 225 5.07 -21.12 -0.14
N GLY A 226 4.56 -19.91 0.11
CA GLY A 226 5.33 -18.74 0.49
C GLY A 226 5.33 -18.51 2.00
N TRP A 227 6.18 -17.63 2.46
CA TRP A 227 6.16 -17.10 3.82
C TRP A 227 4.93 -16.20 4.03
N ASP A 228 4.28 -16.31 5.18
CA ASP A 228 3.07 -15.52 5.50
C ASP A 228 3.36 -14.11 6.02
N GLY A 229 4.61 -13.81 6.34
CA GLY A 229 5.01 -12.47 6.78
C GLY A 229 4.90 -11.44 5.66
N GLN A 230 4.86 -10.19 6.04
CA GLN A 230 4.47 -9.10 5.17
C GLN A 230 5.57 -8.04 5.06
N ALA A 231 5.55 -7.23 4.01
CA ALA A 231 6.37 -6.04 3.92
C ALA A 231 5.91 -4.98 4.94
N MET A 232 6.86 -4.22 5.48
CA MET A 232 6.60 -3.23 6.53
C MET A 232 7.36 -1.93 6.30
N GLN A 233 6.84 -0.82 6.81
CA GLN A 233 7.66 0.36 7.09
C GLN A 233 8.47 0.09 8.36
N ALA A 234 9.71 -0.35 8.16
CA ALA A 234 10.63 -0.70 9.23
C ALA A 234 12.08 -0.71 8.72
N GLY A 235 13.03 -0.81 9.63
CA GLY A 235 14.43 -1.08 9.33
C GLY A 235 14.74 -2.58 9.33
N TRP A 236 16.03 -2.89 9.33
CA TRP A 236 16.54 -4.26 9.30
C TRP A 236 16.14 -5.09 10.53
N GLU A 237 15.86 -4.44 11.66
CA GLU A 237 15.37 -5.07 12.90
C GLU A 237 14.07 -5.85 12.69
N TYR A 238 13.29 -5.53 11.69
CA TYR A 238 12.04 -6.23 11.36
C TYR A 238 12.27 -7.73 11.07
N LEU A 239 13.39 -8.10 10.46
CA LEU A 239 13.66 -9.50 10.13
C LEU A 239 13.77 -10.39 11.38
N ALA A 240 14.27 -9.85 12.48
CA ALA A 240 14.37 -10.59 13.75
C ALA A 240 13.00 -10.71 14.45
N THR A 241 12.12 -9.73 14.29
CA THR A 241 10.81 -9.73 14.95
C THR A 241 9.71 -10.42 14.14
N SER A 242 9.90 -10.55 12.82
CA SER A 242 8.93 -11.14 11.88
C SER A 242 9.02 -12.66 11.76
N ARG A 243 9.97 -13.31 12.42
CA ARG A 243 10.25 -14.75 12.30
C ARG A 243 10.64 -15.18 10.87
N PHE A 244 11.23 -14.25 10.10
CA PHE A 244 11.57 -14.49 8.68
C PHE A 244 12.48 -15.72 8.47
N VAL A 245 13.40 -15.96 9.37
CA VAL A 245 14.32 -17.12 9.31
C VAL A 245 13.69 -18.36 9.94
N GLU A 246 13.07 -18.19 11.11
CA GLU A 246 12.54 -19.29 11.91
C GLU A 246 11.38 -20.04 11.22
N ASP A 247 10.60 -19.34 10.42
CA ASP A 247 9.44 -19.94 9.76
C ASP A 247 9.78 -20.73 8.46
N ALA A 248 11.03 -20.68 7.99
CA ALA A 248 11.44 -21.35 6.74
C ALA A 248 11.23 -22.88 6.78
N GLU A 249 11.52 -23.53 7.91
CA GLU A 249 11.31 -24.97 8.06
C GLU A 249 9.81 -25.31 8.02
N LYS A 250 8.98 -24.54 8.74
CA LYS A 250 7.52 -24.69 8.72
C LYS A 250 6.94 -24.50 7.31
N VAL A 251 7.39 -23.52 6.56
CA VAL A 251 6.93 -23.30 5.17
C VAL A 251 7.25 -24.50 4.28
N ALA A 252 8.42 -25.11 4.42
CA ALA A 252 8.78 -26.33 3.69
C ALA A 252 7.92 -27.54 4.11
N GLU A 253 7.58 -27.66 5.40
CA GLU A 253 6.67 -28.69 5.92
C GLU A 253 5.23 -28.49 5.43
N ASP A 254 4.70 -27.25 5.49
CA ASP A 254 3.39 -26.88 5.00
C ASP A 254 3.24 -27.22 3.50
N ALA A 255 4.28 -26.93 2.69
CA ALA A 255 4.29 -27.28 1.28
C ALA A 255 4.15 -28.80 1.04
N ARG A 256 4.86 -29.61 1.86
CA ARG A 256 4.76 -31.07 1.79
C ARG A 256 3.37 -31.59 2.22
N GLU A 257 2.81 -31.03 3.28
CA GLU A 257 1.46 -31.33 3.75
C GLU A 257 0.44 -31.01 2.65
N LYS A 258 0.54 -29.81 2.05
CA LYS A 258 -0.31 -29.38 0.93
C LYS A 258 -0.22 -30.31 -0.27
N LEU A 259 0.99 -30.76 -0.63
CA LEU A 259 1.20 -31.65 -1.77
C LEU A 259 0.51 -33.02 -1.56
N ALA A 260 0.47 -33.51 -0.33
CA ALA A 260 -0.18 -34.76 0.06
C ALA A 260 -1.68 -34.64 0.32
N ALA A 261 -2.19 -33.42 0.45
CA ALA A 261 -3.58 -33.17 0.82
C ALA A 261 -4.55 -33.58 -0.31
N PRO A 262 -5.77 -34.05 0.02
CA PRO A 262 -6.83 -34.24 -0.95
C PRO A 262 -7.37 -32.90 -1.46
N SER A 263 -7.88 -32.89 -2.70
CA SER A 263 -8.63 -31.75 -3.24
C SER A 263 -9.91 -31.52 -2.44
N VAL A 264 -10.35 -30.27 -2.35
CA VAL A 264 -11.60 -29.92 -1.67
C VAL A 264 -12.82 -30.44 -2.41
N GLU A 265 -13.86 -30.82 -1.68
CA GLU A 265 -15.21 -31.01 -2.22
C GLU A 265 -15.91 -29.66 -2.31
N PRO A 266 -16.37 -29.24 -3.52
CA PRO A 266 -17.02 -27.95 -3.72
C PRO A 266 -18.36 -27.87 -2.97
N GLY A 267 -18.78 -26.67 -2.65
CA GLY A 267 -20.07 -26.42 -1.98
C GLY A 267 -20.00 -25.24 -1.02
N LYS A 268 -21.13 -24.94 -0.37
CA LYS A 268 -21.18 -23.85 0.61
C LYS A 268 -20.54 -24.30 1.93
N ARG A 269 -19.58 -23.53 2.41
CA ARG A 269 -18.85 -23.77 3.66
C ARG A 269 -18.72 -22.46 4.45
N ASP A 270 -18.58 -22.57 5.75
CA ASP A 270 -18.11 -21.44 6.55
C ASP A 270 -16.60 -21.26 6.29
N LEU A 271 -16.16 -20.01 6.12
CA LEU A 271 -14.75 -19.71 5.96
C LEU A 271 -14.24 -18.97 7.19
N ILE A 272 -13.13 -19.43 7.73
CA ILE A 272 -12.33 -18.69 8.71
C ILE A 272 -11.10 -18.21 7.94
N LEU A 273 -10.99 -16.92 7.71
CA LEU A 273 -9.85 -16.33 7.01
C LEU A 273 -8.85 -15.78 8.01
N SER A 274 -7.60 -16.19 7.87
CA SER A 274 -6.50 -15.59 8.63
C SER A 274 -6.25 -14.13 8.18
N PRO A 275 -5.60 -13.30 9.00
CA PRO A 275 -5.20 -11.95 8.58
C PRO A 275 -4.40 -11.95 7.27
N GLU A 276 -3.51 -12.94 7.11
CA GLU A 276 -2.63 -13.11 5.95
C GLU A 276 -3.38 -13.51 4.67
N ASN A 277 -4.66 -13.91 4.77
CA ASN A 277 -5.55 -14.11 3.63
C ASN A 277 -6.53 -12.95 3.45
N LEU A 278 -7.19 -12.53 4.53
CA LEU A 278 -8.29 -11.56 4.48
C LEU A 278 -7.85 -10.17 4.01
N TRP A 279 -6.59 -9.79 4.23
CA TRP A 279 -6.06 -8.50 3.79
C TRP A 279 -6.27 -8.25 2.29
N LEU A 280 -6.08 -9.28 1.46
CA LEU A 280 -6.27 -9.17 0.01
C LEU A 280 -7.75 -8.95 -0.35
N THR A 281 -8.66 -9.63 0.35
CA THR A 281 -10.10 -9.41 0.18
C THR A 281 -10.50 -7.98 0.58
N ILE A 282 -9.90 -7.43 1.66
CA ILE A 282 -10.10 -6.03 2.06
C ILE A 282 -9.59 -5.09 0.97
N HIS A 283 -8.37 -5.33 0.45
CA HIS A 283 -7.77 -4.55 -0.63
C HIS A 283 -8.71 -4.43 -1.84
N GLU A 284 -9.15 -5.57 -2.33
CA GLU A 284 -9.90 -5.68 -3.57
C GLU A 284 -11.38 -5.27 -3.43
N SER A 285 -12.02 -5.66 -2.32
CA SER A 285 -13.47 -5.49 -2.16
C SER A 285 -13.87 -4.29 -1.29
N VAL A 286 -12.92 -3.58 -0.66
CA VAL A 286 -13.18 -2.38 0.15
C VAL A 286 -12.23 -1.24 -0.22
N GLY A 287 -10.93 -1.51 -0.31
CA GLY A 287 -9.93 -0.52 -0.67
C GLY A 287 -10.26 0.14 -2.01
N HIS A 288 -10.24 -0.62 -3.07
CA HIS A 288 -10.50 -0.12 -4.42
C HIS A 288 -11.91 0.44 -4.64
N PRO A 289 -13.02 -0.19 -4.19
CA PRO A 289 -14.35 0.38 -4.43
C PRO A 289 -14.58 1.74 -3.79
N THR A 290 -13.83 2.07 -2.74
CA THR A 290 -13.97 3.34 -2.00
C THR A 290 -12.98 4.42 -2.41
N GLU A 291 -12.25 4.22 -3.51
CA GLU A 291 -11.49 5.27 -4.21
C GLU A 291 -12.48 6.16 -4.98
N LEU A 292 -12.53 7.46 -4.67
CA LEU A 292 -13.57 8.32 -5.22
C LEU A 292 -13.44 8.54 -6.73
N ASP A 293 -12.21 8.71 -7.25
CA ASP A 293 -11.97 8.83 -8.69
C ASP A 293 -12.41 7.58 -9.47
N ARG A 294 -12.16 6.39 -8.92
CA ARG A 294 -12.66 5.13 -9.48
C ARG A 294 -14.18 5.10 -9.51
N ALA A 295 -14.84 5.50 -8.41
CA ALA A 295 -16.30 5.53 -8.31
C ALA A 295 -16.93 6.55 -9.29
N LEU A 296 -16.20 7.58 -9.68
CA LEU A 296 -16.58 8.59 -10.67
C LEU A 296 -16.22 8.20 -12.11
N GLY A 297 -15.46 7.12 -12.31
CA GLY A 297 -15.13 6.59 -13.64
C GLY A 297 -13.79 7.05 -14.20
N ASP A 298 -12.96 7.77 -13.46
CA ASP A 298 -11.64 8.25 -13.93
C ASP A 298 -10.68 7.10 -14.24
N GLU A 299 -10.88 5.92 -13.61
CA GLU A 299 -10.09 4.71 -13.82
C GLU A 299 -10.73 3.70 -14.80
N ALA A 300 -11.84 4.04 -15.45
CA ALA A 300 -12.63 3.10 -16.27
C ALA A 300 -11.82 2.44 -17.39
N ASN A 301 -10.86 3.16 -17.94
CA ASN A 301 -9.98 2.69 -19.02
C ASN A 301 -8.98 1.61 -18.59
N PHE A 302 -8.43 1.74 -17.39
CA PHE A 302 -7.33 0.92 -16.90
C PHE A 302 -7.80 -0.13 -15.89
N ALA A 303 -8.41 0.32 -14.78
CA ALA A 303 -8.67 -0.53 -13.62
C ALA A 303 -10.17 -0.69 -13.31
N GLY A 304 -11.04 -0.15 -14.15
CA GLY A 304 -12.49 -0.26 -14.04
C GLY A 304 -13.13 0.84 -13.17
N THR A 305 -14.33 0.55 -12.71
CA THR A 305 -15.19 1.46 -11.94
C THR A 305 -15.42 0.94 -10.52
N SER A 306 -16.47 1.40 -9.87
CA SER A 306 -16.90 0.91 -8.55
C SER A 306 -18.42 0.72 -8.50
N PHE A 307 -18.83 -0.34 -7.81
CA PHE A 307 -20.24 -0.51 -7.43
C PHE A 307 -20.67 0.46 -6.32
N ALA A 308 -19.71 0.96 -5.52
CA ALA A 308 -19.93 1.89 -4.40
C ALA A 308 -19.94 3.34 -4.93
N THR A 309 -20.96 3.70 -5.67
CA THR A 309 -21.14 5.01 -6.32
C THR A 309 -21.58 6.10 -5.35
N PRO A 310 -21.35 7.41 -5.62
CA PRO A 310 -21.61 8.50 -4.68
C PRO A 310 -23.06 8.57 -4.15
N GLU A 311 -24.06 8.24 -4.94
CA GLU A 311 -25.46 8.23 -4.49
C GLU A 311 -25.75 7.15 -3.42
N LYS A 312 -24.88 6.14 -3.28
CA LYS A 312 -24.97 5.10 -2.27
C LYS A 312 -24.32 5.48 -0.94
N LEU A 313 -23.57 6.59 -0.90
CA LEU A 313 -22.92 7.06 0.31
C LEU A 313 -23.94 7.31 1.41
N LYS A 314 -23.70 6.76 2.61
CA LYS A 314 -24.58 6.80 3.80
C LYS A 314 -25.92 6.04 3.64
N VAL A 315 -26.14 5.39 2.48
CA VAL A 315 -27.39 4.64 2.20
C VAL A 315 -27.10 3.13 2.13
N LEU A 316 -26.03 2.72 1.45
CA LEU A 316 -25.72 1.32 1.19
C LEU A 316 -25.39 0.55 2.47
N GLN A 317 -26.11 -0.57 2.71
CA GLN A 317 -25.70 -1.60 3.66
C GLN A 317 -24.60 -2.43 2.99
N TYR A 318 -23.36 -2.13 3.33
CA TYR A 318 -22.16 -2.72 2.74
C TYR A 318 -21.82 -4.07 3.34
N ALA A 319 -21.99 -4.19 4.65
CA ALA A 319 -21.56 -5.32 5.46
C ALA A 319 -22.51 -5.59 6.62
N ALA A 320 -22.31 -6.70 7.33
CA ALA A 320 -23.01 -6.98 8.59
C ALA A 320 -22.77 -5.87 9.64
N PRO A 321 -23.72 -5.61 10.55
CA PRO A 321 -23.59 -4.51 11.54
C PRO A 321 -22.36 -4.60 12.46
N ALA A 322 -21.77 -5.77 12.65
CA ALA A 322 -20.55 -5.95 13.42
C ALA A 322 -19.28 -5.43 12.70
N VAL A 323 -19.37 -5.21 11.39
CA VAL A 323 -18.23 -4.84 10.55
C VAL A 323 -18.03 -3.33 10.51
N THR A 324 -16.84 -2.89 10.90
CA THR A 324 -16.34 -1.52 10.66
C THR A 324 -15.02 -1.61 9.93
N LEU A 325 -14.95 -0.98 8.75
CA LEU A 325 -13.74 -0.89 7.93
C LEU A 325 -13.31 0.58 7.84
N TYR A 326 -12.04 0.81 8.08
CA TYR A 326 -11.49 2.15 8.17
C TYR A 326 -10.22 2.31 7.33
N ALA A 327 -9.96 3.52 6.90
CA ALA A 327 -8.70 3.93 6.31
C ALA A 327 -7.85 4.66 7.35
N ASP A 328 -6.54 4.39 7.37
CA ASP A 328 -5.62 4.97 8.35
C ASP A 328 -4.21 5.11 7.77
N LYS A 329 -3.76 6.35 7.58
CA LYS A 329 -2.40 6.64 7.14
C LYS A 329 -1.43 6.92 8.31
N THR A 330 -1.85 6.56 9.55
CA THR A 330 -1.04 6.70 10.76
C THR A 330 -0.70 5.35 11.42
N THR A 331 -1.21 4.24 10.86
CA THR A 331 -0.96 2.88 11.36
C THR A 331 0.55 2.58 11.41
N PRO A 332 1.13 2.28 12.59
CA PRO A 332 2.54 1.94 12.69
C PRO A 332 2.92 0.75 11.81
N GLY A 333 4.01 0.88 11.06
CA GLY A 333 4.49 -0.16 10.14
C GLY A 333 3.70 -0.30 8.83
N GLY A 334 2.55 0.34 8.69
CA GLY A 334 1.75 0.29 7.46
C GLY A 334 2.45 0.96 6.28
N LEU A 335 2.44 0.31 5.10
CA LEU A 335 3.20 0.75 3.94
C LEU A 335 2.76 2.12 3.38
N ALA A 336 1.47 2.49 3.49
CA ALA A 336 0.95 3.79 3.08
C ALA A 336 0.99 4.85 4.21
N THR A 337 1.57 4.52 5.37
CA THR A 337 1.68 5.46 6.49
C THR A 337 2.65 6.58 6.15
N CYS A 338 2.24 7.82 6.44
CA CYS A 338 3.06 9.02 6.27
C CYS A 338 2.49 10.16 7.12
N GLY A 339 3.28 11.19 7.38
CA GLY A 339 2.82 12.38 8.09
C GLY A 339 1.86 13.24 7.27
N TYR A 340 2.15 13.34 5.96
CA TYR A 340 1.44 14.19 5.01
C TYR A 340 1.32 13.50 3.65
N ASP A 341 0.25 13.76 2.93
CA ASP A 341 0.11 13.35 1.54
C ASP A 341 0.83 14.29 0.56
N ASP A 342 0.80 14.00 -0.73
CA ASP A 342 1.48 14.81 -1.76
C ASP A 342 0.68 16.08 -2.19
N ASP A 343 -0.42 16.41 -1.46
CA ASP A 343 -1.11 17.71 -1.48
C ASP A 343 -0.78 18.55 -0.21
N GLY A 344 0.10 18.08 0.67
CA GLY A 344 0.47 18.72 1.93
C GLY A 344 -0.59 18.57 3.03
N VAL A 345 -1.52 17.64 2.89
CA VAL A 345 -2.58 17.37 3.88
C VAL A 345 -2.04 16.45 4.97
N LYS A 346 -2.20 16.84 6.23
CA LYS A 346 -1.86 16.00 7.37
C LYS A 346 -2.74 14.74 7.38
N THR A 347 -2.11 13.59 7.50
CA THR A 347 -2.80 12.30 7.43
C THR A 347 -3.54 11.96 8.73
N GLY A 348 -4.47 11.02 8.64
CA GLY A 348 -5.30 10.62 9.77
C GLY A 348 -6.04 9.31 9.52
N ARG A 349 -7.05 9.06 10.35
CA ARG A 349 -7.93 7.88 10.29
C ARG A 349 -9.39 8.30 10.11
N TRP A 350 -10.14 7.54 9.29
CA TRP A 350 -11.59 7.72 9.08
C TRP A 350 -12.26 6.40 8.69
N ASN A 351 -13.58 6.31 8.91
CA ASN A 351 -14.33 5.13 8.54
C ASN A 351 -14.74 5.19 7.05
N LEU A 352 -14.63 4.06 6.37
CA LEU A 352 -15.18 3.80 5.04
C LEU A 352 -16.52 3.08 5.14
N VAL A 353 -16.57 2.07 6.02
CA VAL A 353 -17.79 1.37 6.42
C VAL A 353 -17.87 1.42 7.94
N GLU A 354 -18.97 1.89 8.48
CA GLU A 354 -19.21 2.00 9.91
C GLU A 354 -20.45 1.19 10.29
N GLN A 355 -20.28 0.20 11.17
CA GLN A 355 -21.37 -0.69 11.58
C GLN A 355 -22.17 -1.24 10.38
N GLY A 356 -21.44 -1.69 9.36
CA GLY A 356 -21.96 -2.23 8.12
C GLY A 356 -22.42 -1.22 7.08
N ARG A 357 -22.52 0.07 7.40
CA ARG A 357 -22.98 1.11 6.46
C ARG A 357 -21.81 1.79 5.76
N PHE A 358 -21.90 1.98 4.45
CA PHE A 358 -20.95 2.76 3.67
C PHE A 358 -21.02 4.25 4.04
N VAL A 359 -19.94 4.84 4.58
CA VAL A 359 -19.95 6.19 5.14
C VAL A 359 -18.87 7.14 4.62
N GLY A 360 -17.88 6.66 3.88
CA GLY A 360 -16.77 7.51 3.45
C GLY A 360 -16.02 6.99 2.24
N TYR A 361 -15.31 7.92 1.59
CA TYR A 361 -14.40 7.68 0.49
C TYR A 361 -12.95 8.03 0.87
N GLN A 362 -12.05 7.67 -0.03
CA GLN A 362 -10.66 8.10 -0.08
C GLN A 362 -10.60 9.30 -1.02
N THR A 363 -10.14 10.47 -0.54
CA THR A 363 -10.20 11.72 -1.31
C THR A 363 -8.90 12.50 -1.28
N THR A 364 -8.63 13.27 -2.35
CA THR A 364 -7.62 14.32 -2.43
C THR A 364 -8.24 15.70 -2.14
N ARG A 365 -7.45 16.78 -2.14
CA ARG A 365 -7.95 18.15 -1.97
C ARG A 365 -8.95 18.56 -3.04
N GLU A 366 -8.75 18.11 -4.27
CA GLU A 366 -9.65 18.37 -5.38
C GLU A 366 -10.98 17.63 -5.21
N GLN A 367 -10.92 16.37 -4.78
CA GLN A 367 -12.08 15.47 -4.76
C GLN A 367 -13.02 15.70 -3.57
N ALA A 368 -12.53 16.23 -2.46
CA ALA A 368 -13.31 16.38 -1.24
C ALA A 368 -14.62 17.16 -1.45
N GLY A 369 -14.56 18.25 -2.19
CA GLY A 369 -15.72 19.08 -2.52
C GLY A 369 -16.79 18.37 -3.37
N TRP A 370 -16.41 17.37 -4.16
CA TRP A 370 -17.33 16.65 -5.06
C TRP A 370 -18.37 15.81 -4.32
N ILE A 371 -18.08 15.42 -3.09
CA ILE A 371 -19.00 14.69 -2.20
C ILE A 371 -19.43 15.52 -0.98
N GLY A 372 -19.21 16.84 -1.01
CA GLY A 372 -19.61 17.77 0.05
C GLY A 372 -18.72 17.71 1.30
N GLU A 373 -17.52 17.08 1.24
CA GLU A 373 -16.54 17.14 2.32
C GLU A 373 -15.80 18.48 2.30
N LYS A 374 -15.55 19.05 3.50
CA LYS A 374 -14.86 20.34 3.67
C LYS A 374 -13.34 20.20 3.66
N ALA A 375 -12.82 19.00 3.84
CA ALA A 375 -11.39 18.71 3.93
C ALA A 375 -11.06 17.40 3.21
N SER A 376 -9.86 17.33 2.64
CA SER A 376 -9.29 16.11 2.06
C SER A 376 -9.04 15.04 3.13
N ARG A 377 -9.12 13.78 2.72
CA ARG A 377 -8.70 12.62 3.52
C ARG A 377 -7.20 12.33 3.42
N GLY A 378 -6.44 13.12 2.66
CA GLY A 378 -5.00 12.98 2.56
C GLY A 378 -4.56 11.77 1.72
N CYS A 379 -5.21 11.54 0.58
CA CYS A 379 -4.95 10.38 -0.26
C CYS A 379 -4.18 10.70 -1.55
N SER A 380 -3.61 11.89 -1.69
CA SER A 380 -2.77 12.26 -2.84
C SER A 380 -1.39 11.59 -2.73
N TYR A 381 -0.91 11.00 -3.82
CA TYR A 381 0.41 10.37 -3.88
C TYR A 381 1.01 10.42 -5.28
N ALA A 382 2.31 10.65 -5.36
CA ALA A 382 3.13 10.50 -6.55
C ALA A 382 4.29 9.55 -6.28
N GLN A 383 4.48 8.59 -7.17
CA GLN A 383 5.50 7.55 -7.05
C GLN A 383 6.93 8.10 -7.08
N ASP A 384 7.19 9.09 -7.92
CA ASP A 384 8.48 9.76 -8.06
C ASP A 384 8.31 11.21 -8.56
N HIS A 385 9.42 11.89 -8.83
CA HIS A 385 9.41 13.28 -9.32
C HIS A 385 8.73 13.46 -10.68
N ALA A 386 8.68 12.42 -11.52
CA ALA A 386 8.08 12.47 -12.85
C ALA A 386 6.59 12.08 -12.84
N SER A 387 6.06 11.73 -11.70
CA SER A 387 4.69 11.26 -11.53
C SER A 387 3.75 12.39 -11.11
N VAL A 388 2.61 12.50 -11.79
CA VAL A 388 1.52 13.41 -11.38
C VAL A 388 0.87 12.86 -10.10
N PRO A 389 0.70 13.67 -9.04
CA PRO A 389 -0.07 13.25 -7.88
C PRO A 389 -1.54 13.03 -8.23
N PHE A 390 -2.08 11.92 -7.78
CA PHE A 390 -3.51 11.63 -7.82
C PHE A 390 -3.92 10.76 -6.63
N GLN A 391 -5.21 10.42 -6.52
CA GLN A 391 -5.71 9.63 -5.41
C GLN A 391 -5.09 8.23 -5.41
N ARG A 392 -4.53 7.82 -4.26
CA ARG A 392 -4.01 6.47 -4.03
C ARG A 392 -4.51 5.94 -2.68
N MET A 393 -4.62 4.60 -2.63
CA MET A 393 -5.17 3.88 -1.49
C MET A 393 -4.34 4.11 -0.22
N PRO A 394 -4.97 4.48 0.94
CA PRO A 394 -4.36 4.42 2.26
C PRO A 394 -4.31 2.98 2.79
N ASN A 395 -3.77 2.77 4.00
CA ASN A 395 -3.98 1.49 4.65
C ASN A 395 -5.47 1.35 5.02
N VAL A 396 -6.13 0.32 4.49
CA VAL A 396 -7.56 0.02 4.76
C VAL A 396 -7.66 -1.23 5.61
N SER A 397 -8.37 -1.17 6.72
CA SER A 397 -8.33 -2.22 7.73
C SER A 397 -9.71 -2.56 8.29
N LEU A 398 -9.89 -3.81 8.73
CA LEU A 398 -11.03 -4.25 9.51
C LEU A 398 -10.76 -4.00 11.00
N ALA A 399 -11.67 -3.33 11.66
CA ALA A 399 -11.61 -3.14 13.12
C ALA A 399 -11.75 -4.49 13.84
N PRO A 400 -10.91 -4.80 14.83
CA PRO A 400 -11.10 -5.98 15.67
C PRO A 400 -12.37 -5.84 16.50
N SER A 401 -12.92 -6.98 16.92
CA SER A 401 -13.99 -6.98 17.91
C SER A 401 -13.49 -6.54 19.29
N ASN A 402 -14.40 -6.20 20.18
CA ASN A 402 -14.09 -5.89 21.59
C ASN A 402 -13.88 -7.14 22.45
N THR A 403 -13.69 -8.31 21.84
CA THR A 403 -13.48 -9.59 22.52
C THR A 403 -12.01 -9.99 22.49
N THR A 404 -11.69 -11.10 23.16
CA THR A 404 -10.35 -11.73 23.10
C THR A 404 -10.33 -12.95 22.16
N LEU A 405 -11.34 -13.09 21.29
CA LEU A 405 -11.46 -14.25 20.39
C LEU A 405 -10.23 -14.34 19.47
N GLY A 406 -9.61 -15.50 19.46
CA GLY A 406 -8.54 -15.86 18.55
C GLY A 406 -9.00 -16.88 17.50
N VAL A 407 -8.09 -17.27 16.62
CA VAL A 407 -8.38 -18.26 15.57
C VAL A 407 -8.90 -19.59 16.14
N LYS A 408 -8.39 -20.03 17.30
CA LYS A 408 -8.83 -21.25 17.98
C LYS A 408 -10.30 -21.20 18.39
N ASP A 409 -10.77 -20.05 18.85
CA ASP A 409 -12.16 -19.84 19.25
C ASP A 409 -13.08 -19.82 18.03
N LEU A 410 -12.66 -19.19 16.93
CA LEU A 410 -13.41 -19.21 15.67
C LEU A 410 -13.53 -20.64 15.12
N ILE A 411 -12.46 -21.43 15.18
CA ILE A 411 -12.48 -22.85 14.80
C ILE A 411 -13.44 -23.62 15.70
N ALA A 412 -13.34 -23.48 17.03
CA ALA A 412 -14.19 -24.16 17.99
C ALA A 412 -15.68 -23.84 17.80
N ALA A 413 -16.01 -22.63 17.35
CA ALA A 413 -17.36 -22.18 17.06
C ALA A 413 -17.88 -22.58 15.66
N THR A 414 -17.10 -23.33 14.85
CA THR A 414 -17.43 -23.68 13.46
C THR A 414 -17.72 -25.18 13.34
N ASP A 415 -18.93 -25.52 12.89
CA ASP A 415 -19.34 -26.90 12.73
C ASP A 415 -18.86 -27.54 11.41
N ASP A 416 -18.98 -26.81 10.28
CA ASP A 416 -18.52 -27.24 8.95
C ASP A 416 -17.90 -26.06 8.22
N GLY A 417 -16.57 -26.05 8.07
CA GLY A 417 -15.87 -24.93 7.49
C GLY A 417 -14.49 -25.27 6.95
N ILE A 418 -13.83 -24.22 6.44
CA ILE A 418 -12.45 -24.25 6.00
C ILE A 418 -11.72 -23.06 6.65
N TYR A 419 -10.59 -23.35 7.29
CA TYR A 419 -9.64 -22.35 7.72
C TYR A 419 -8.62 -22.10 6.60
N VAL A 420 -8.50 -20.85 6.16
CA VAL A 420 -7.64 -20.42 5.04
C VAL A 420 -6.50 -19.55 5.57
N LEU A 421 -5.28 -19.91 5.22
CA LEU A 421 -4.05 -19.23 5.58
C LEU A 421 -3.34 -18.69 4.34
N GLY A 422 -2.76 -17.48 4.48
CA GLY A 422 -1.97 -16.83 3.43
C GLY A 422 -2.78 -16.45 2.20
N ASP A 423 -2.32 -15.47 1.46
CA ASP A 423 -2.92 -15.02 0.22
C ASP A 423 -2.51 -15.88 -0.98
N GLY A 424 -3.37 -15.96 -1.96
CA GLY A 424 -3.14 -16.71 -3.19
C GLY A 424 -3.55 -15.92 -4.44
N SER A 425 -3.80 -16.63 -5.53
CA SER A 425 -4.31 -15.99 -6.74
C SER A 425 -5.71 -15.42 -6.54
N TRP A 426 -6.01 -14.35 -7.24
CA TRP A 426 -7.30 -13.66 -7.15
C TRP A 426 -7.82 -13.25 -8.52
N SER A 427 -9.11 -13.06 -8.61
CA SER A 427 -9.81 -12.48 -9.73
C SER A 427 -10.99 -11.67 -9.21
N ILE A 428 -11.18 -10.47 -9.73
CA ILE A 428 -12.30 -9.61 -9.38
C ILE A 428 -12.75 -8.83 -10.62
N ASP A 429 -14.03 -8.53 -10.74
CA ASP A 429 -14.54 -7.77 -11.88
C ASP A 429 -14.15 -6.26 -11.80
N HIS A 430 -14.34 -5.56 -12.90
CA HIS A 430 -13.98 -4.15 -13.03
C HIS A 430 -14.78 -3.22 -12.09
N GLN A 431 -15.96 -3.64 -11.63
CA GLN A 431 -16.74 -2.90 -10.64
C GLN A 431 -16.34 -3.19 -9.19
N ARG A 432 -15.41 -4.15 -8.98
CA ARG A 432 -15.00 -4.64 -7.66
C ARG A 432 -16.15 -5.30 -6.90
N TYR A 433 -17.06 -5.93 -7.63
CA TYR A 433 -18.28 -6.52 -7.08
C TYR A 433 -18.21 -8.04 -6.99
N ASN A 434 -17.90 -8.76 -8.09
CA ASN A 434 -17.81 -10.22 -8.09
C ASN A 434 -16.34 -10.66 -8.04
N PHE A 435 -16.01 -11.58 -7.14
CA PHE A 435 -14.64 -12.02 -6.95
C PHE A 435 -14.49 -13.53 -6.72
N GLN A 436 -13.28 -14.03 -6.97
CA GLN A 436 -12.80 -15.35 -6.60
C GLN A 436 -11.38 -15.21 -6.04
N PHE A 437 -11.17 -15.75 -4.83
CA PHE A 437 -9.87 -15.73 -4.17
C PHE A 437 -9.44 -17.14 -3.75
N THR A 438 -8.13 -17.31 -3.54
CA THR A 438 -7.53 -18.55 -3.03
C THR A 438 -6.70 -18.25 -1.78
N GLY A 439 -5.88 -19.19 -1.36
CA GLY A 439 -4.97 -19.06 -0.22
C GLY A 439 -3.72 -19.92 -0.39
N GLN A 440 -2.88 -19.90 0.61
CA GLN A 440 -1.65 -20.70 0.64
C GLN A 440 -1.89 -22.09 1.25
N MET A 441 -2.56 -22.16 2.41
CA MET A 441 -2.92 -23.40 3.11
C MET A 441 -4.40 -23.41 3.45
N PHE A 442 -4.98 -24.60 3.49
CA PHE A 442 -6.39 -24.81 3.76
C PHE A 442 -6.57 -25.98 4.70
N TYR A 443 -7.37 -25.80 5.74
CA TYR A 443 -7.65 -26.84 6.72
C TYR A 443 -9.15 -27.05 6.85
N GLU A 444 -9.59 -28.30 6.71
CA GLU A 444 -10.99 -28.67 6.96
C GLU A 444 -11.30 -28.53 8.45
N VAL A 445 -12.41 -27.88 8.75
CA VAL A 445 -12.94 -27.74 10.12
C VAL A 445 -14.25 -28.50 10.21
N LYS A 446 -14.31 -29.45 11.15
CA LYS A 446 -15.52 -30.25 11.46
C LYS A 446 -15.75 -30.27 12.97
N LYS A 447 -16.97 -29.94 13.39
CA LYS A 447 -17.39 -29.96 14.80
C LYS A 447 -16.39 -29.25 15.73
N GLY A 448 -15.96 -28.05 15.33
CA GLY A 448 -15.05 -27.23 16.12
C GLY A 448 -13.59 -27.69 16.13
N LYS A 449 -13.16 -28.55 15.22
CA LYS A 449 -11.79 -29.08 15.17
C LYS A 449 -11.24 -29.07 13.74
N VAL A 450 -9.97 -28.76 13.59
CA VAL A 450 -9.21 -29.02 12.37
C VAL A 450 -9.06 -30.53 12.21
N THR A 451 -9.40 -31.07 11.02
CA THR A 451 -9.36 -32.52 10.75
C THR A 451 -8.25 -32.91 9.79
N ARG A 452 -7.99 -32.13 8.75
CA ARG A 452 -6.95 -32.41 7.74
C ARG A 452 -6.65 -31.17 6.89
N ALA A 453 -5.50 -31.17 6.24
CA ALA A 453 -5.22 -30.23 5.16
C ALA A 453 -6.03 -30.53 3.90
N LEU A 454 -6.32 -29.50 3.12
CA LEU A 454 -6.96 -29.55 1.81
C LEU A 454 -6.11 -28.80 0.78
N ARG A 455 -6.35 -29.06 -0.52
CA ARG A 455 -5.79 -28.29 -1.62
C ARG A 455 -6.82 -27.99 -2.69
N ASP A 456 -6.42 -27.24 -3.71
CA ASP A 456 -7.25 -26.87 -4.86
C ASP A 456 -8.49 -26.04 -4.46
N VAL A 457 -8.36 -25.21 -3.42
CA VAL A 457 -9.47 -24.43 -2.85
C VAL A 457 -9.47 -23.03 -3.43
N ALA A 458 -10.63 -22.61 -3.94
CA ALA A 458 -10.97 -21.21 -4.15
C ALA A 458 -12.32 -20.91 -3.48
N TYR A 459 -12.55 -19.66 -3.12
CA TYR A 459 -13.85 -19.19 -2.66
C TYR A 459 -14.34 -18.03 -3.52
N GLN A 460 -15.65 -17.99 -3.74
CA GLN A 460 -16.29 -17.05 -4.64
C GLN A 460 -17.50 -16.41 -3.97
N SER A 461 -17.66 -15.11 -4.19
CA SER A 461 -18.84 -14.36 -3.72
C SER A 461 -18.97 -13.05 -4.51
N ASN A 462 -20.00 -12.28 -4.20
CA ASN A 462 -19.94 -10.83 -4.44
C ASN A 462 -19.65 -10.08 -3.14
N THR A 463 -19.15 -8.87 -3.28
CA THR A 463 -18.67 -8.04 -2.17
C THR A 463 -19.73 -7.86 -1.07
N LEU A 464 -20.98 -7.56 -1.45
CA LEU A 464 -22.02 -7.29 -0.46
C LEU A 464 -22.46 -8.55 0.28
N GLU A 465 -22.67 -9.66 -0.45
CA GLU A 465 -23.02 -10.95 0.18
C GLU A 465 -21.91 -11.43 1.11
N PHE A 466 -20.66 -11.30 0.68
CA PHE A 466 -19.52 -11.72 1.47
C PHE A 466 -19.43 -10.95 2.79
N TRP A 467 -19.40 -9.63 2.75
CA TRP A 467 -19.28 -8.83 3.97
C TRP A 467 -20.51 -8.88 4.87
N ASN A 468 -21.72 -9.13 4.31
CA ASN A 468 -22.92 -9.41 5.11
C ASN A 468 -22.96 -10.83 5.71
N ALA A 469 -22.16 -11.77 5.20
CA ALA A 469 -22.00 -13.10 5.78
C ALA A 469 -21.00 -13.13 6.96
N CYS A 470 -20.33 -12.03 7.29
CA CYS A 470 -19.43 -11.92 8.43
C CYS A 470 -20.22 -12.01 9.76
N ASP A 471 -19.86 -12.98 10.60
CA ASP A 471 -20.57 -13.18 11.87
C ASP A 471 -19.65 -13.27 13.11
N LEU A 472 -18.37 -13.60 12.94
CA LEU A 472 -17.39 -13.58 14.02
C LEU A 472 -16.12 -12.87 13.59
N ILE A 473 -15.70 -11.89 14.38
CA ILE A 473 -14.49 -11.11 14.18
C ILE A 473 -13.58 -11.32 15.39
N GLY A 474 -12.33 -11.66 15.15
CA GLY A 474 -11.32 -11.85 16.18
C GLY A 474 -11.00 -10.56 16.97
N GLY A 475 -10.38 -10.72 18.12
CA GLY A 475 -9.99 -9.62 19.00
C GLY A 475 -8.69 -8.91 18.56
N PRO A 476 -8.32 -7.82 19.25
CA PRO A 476 -7.15 -7.01 18.88
C PRO A 476 -5.80 -7.74 19.04
N GLY A 477 -5.72 -8.78 19.88
CA GLY A 477 -4.50 -9.56 20.07
C GLY A 477 -4.07 -10.35 18.84
N GLU A 478 -5.00 -10.65 17.94
CA GLU A 478 -4.77 -11.40 16.70
C GLU A 478 -4.80 -10.51 15.44
N TRP A 479 -4.90 -9.19 15.61
CA TRP A 479 -4.87 -8.26 14.49
C TRP A 479 -3.46 -8.18 13.89
N ARG A 480 -3.34 -8.33 12.58
CA ARG A 480 -2.07 -8.29 11.83
C ARG A 480 -2.23 -7.47 10.57
N LEU A 481 -1.12 -6.87 10.10
CA LEU A 481 -1.05 -6.20 8.80
C LEU A 481 -0.77 -7.22 7.70
N GLY A 482 -1.52 -7.14 6.60
CA GLY A 482 -1.16 -7.67 5.30
C GLY A 482 -0.66 -6.54 4.40
N SER A 483 -0.01 -6.83 3.27
CA SER A 483 0.60 -5.79 2.46
C SER A 483 0.69 -6.11 0.97
N ALA A 484 0.49 -5.08 0.14
CA ALA A 484 0.91 -5.02 -1.26
C ALA A 484 2.06 -4.02 -1.39
N PHE A 485 3.25 -4.51 -1.74
CA PHE A 485 4.43 -3.64 -1.89
C PHE A 485 4.34 -2.76 -3.14
N ASP A 486 3.59 -3.23 -4.15
CA ASP A 486 3.35 -2.55 -5.42
C ASP A 486 1.88 -2.71 -5.84
N ASP A 487 1.05 -1.73 -5.49
CA ASP A 487 -0.32 -1.59 -5.98
C ASP A 487 -0.35 -0.61 -7.15
N GLY A 488 -0.78 -1.06 -8.33
CA GLY A 488 -0.74 -0.31 -9.58
C GLY A 488 -2.05 0.43 -9.86
N LYS A 489 -1.96 1.70 -10.31
CA LYS A 489 -3.10 2.51 -10.73
C LYS A 489 -2.67 3.60 -11.74
N GLY A 490 -3.58 4.02 -12.60
CA GLY A 490 -3.44 5.17 -13.49
C GLY A 490 -2.82 4.86 -14.85
N GLU A 491 -2.93 5.85 -15.74
CA GLU A 491 -2.30 5.89 -17.07
C GLU A 491 -1.62 7.27 -17.25
N PRO A 492 -0.29 7.36 -17.14
CA PRO A 492 0.68 6.27 -16.94
C PRO A 492 0.59 5.65 -15.54
N MET A 493 0.85 4.33 -15.46
CA MET A 493 0.76 3.57 -14.23
C MET A 493 1.75 4.05 -13.18
N GLN A 494 1.27 4.18 -11.94
CA GLN A 494 2.07 4.43 -10.74
C GLN A 494 1.85 3.32 -9.73
N SER A 495 2.89 2.94 -9.00
CA SER A 495 2.85 1.95 -7.93
C SER A 495 2.83 2.65 -6.56
N ASN A 496 1.93 2.22 -5.67
CA ASN A 496 1.79 2.70 -4.30
C ASN A 496 1.86 1.53 -3.32
N PRO A 497 2.79 1.52 -2.36
CA PRO A 497 2.80 0.52 -1.31
C PRO A 497 1.64 0.75 -0.33
N VAL A 498 0.93 -0.33 0.03
CA VAL A 498 -0.26 -0.25 0.89
C VAL A 498 -0.36 -1.45 1.83
N SER A 499 -0.95 -1.25 3.01
CA SER A 499 -1.20 -2.31 3.98
C SER A 499 -2.67 -2.38 4.38
N HIS A 500 -3.08 -3.59 4.81
CA HIS A 500 -4.44 -3.87 5.26
C HIS A 500 -4.42 -4.70 6.53
N GLY A 501 -4.89 -4.13 7.63
CA GLY A 501 -4.89 -4.81 8.90
C GLY A 501 -6.24 -5.47 9.20
N CYS A 502 -6.20 -6.67 9.76
CA CYS A 502 -7.41 -7.36 10.22
C CYS A 502 -7.10 -8.43 11.27
N PRO A 503 -8.06 -8.82 12.10
CA PRO A 503 -8.00 -10.05 12.88
C PRO A 503 -8.52 -11.23 12.03
N PRO A 504 -8.33 -12.49 12.46
CA PRO A 504 -9.01 -13.64 11.86
C PRO A 504 -10.52 -13.44 11.92
N THR A 505 -11.22 -13.79 10.83
CA THR A 505 -12.64 -13.46 10.69
C THR A 505 -13.39 -14.61 10.03
N ARG A 506 -14.62 -14.89 10.51
CA ARG A 506 -15.48 -15.94 9.94
C ARG A 506 -16.58 -15.34 9.06
N PHE A 507 -16.78 -16.02 7.91
CA PHE A 507 -17.83 -15.75 6.94
C PHE A 507 -18.68 -17.00 6.71
N ARG A 508 -20.01 -16.86 6.78
CA ARG A 508 -20.93 -17.99 6.74
C ARG A 508 -21.32 -18.38 5.33
N LYS A 509 -21.33 -19.68 5.05
CA LYS A 509 -21.92 -20.29 3.84
C LYS A 509 -21.40 -19.70 2.52
N ILE A 510 -20.10 -19.45 2.43
CA ILE A 510 -19.46 -18.97 1.21
C ILE A 510 -19.31 -20.12 0.21
N ASN A 511 -19.43 -19.81 -1.08
CA ASN A 511 -19.26 -20.78 -2.16
C ASN A 511 -17.79 -21.15 -2.30
N VAL A 512 -17.45 -22.42 -2.12
CA VAL A 512 -16.12 -23.02 -2.26
C VAL A 512 -16.07 -23.81 -3.55
N LEU A 513 -15.01 -23.61 -4.33
CA LEU A 513 -14.74 -24.25 -5.60
C LEU A 513 -13.52 -25.15 -5.50
N ASN A 514 -13.49 -26.21 -6.31
CA ASN A 514 -12.29 -26.99 -6.58
C ASN A 514 -11.64 -26.47 -7.85
N THR A 515 -10.40 -25.95 -7.73
CA THR A 515 -9.67 -25.35 -8.85
C THR A 515 -8.99 -26.36 -9.74
N ARG A 516 -8.95 -27.63 -9.38
CA ARG A 516 -8.37 -28.68 -10.19
C ARG A 516 -9.25 -28.97 -11.42
N ALA A 517 -8.77 -28.67 -12.61
CA ALA A 517 -9.45 -29.04 -13.83
C ALA A 517 -9.67 -30.58 -13.86
N LYS A 518 -10.90 -31.05 -13.97
CA LYS A 518 -11.17 -32.43 -14.29
C LYS A 518 -10.57 -32.68 -15.69
N LYS A 519 -9.54 -33.52 -15.78
CA LYS A 519 -9.11 -34.06 -17.08
C LYS A 519 -10.29 -34.88 -17.62
N GLY A 520 -10.95 -34.37 -18.65
CA GLY A 520 -12.01 -35.05 -19.39
C GLY A 520 -13.40 -34.96 -18.73
N ALA A 521 -14.14 -33.91 -18.99
CA ALA A 521 -15.58 -33.88 -19.07
C ALA A 521 -15.96 -33.41 -20.49
#